data_b07a76b44993eda519a62a3468e677a4
#
_entry.id   b07a76b44993eda519a62a3468e677a4
#
_cell.length_a   1.000
_cell.length_b   1.000
_cell.length_c   1.000
_cell.angle_alpha   90.00
_cell.angle_beta   90.00
_cell.angle_gamma   90.00
#
_symmetry.space_group_name_H-M   'P 1'
#
loop_
_entity.id
_entity.type
_entity.pdbx_description
1 polymer ?
#
loop_
_entity_poly.entity_id
_entity_poly.type
_entity_poly.pdbx_seq_one_letter_code
_entity_poly.pdbx_strand_id
1 'polypeptide(L)'
;MNFAPHGINKGKIVYFVDGKRFENTKDKRDGREKAEKYCLDNFLNPNDIQKFDSRTECDRYEYLLAKQKLGEISNLGHHFTLRIQDEFVNANGDQVPAITYEADFIYKDEIKGCRVVEDVKGSEYFIDERFITIKQVFDNKMKDKGLYIKVVMLRNKEWIEWRLGEKKKSQKLIKKQREQLKQTKAELHEKEIAEKKTEREKARYRELTAKEKLSKAEQKRLDELKASLTERGIML
;
A
#
# COMPACT_ATOMS: atom_id res chain seq x y z
N MET A 1 10.94 21.12 -15.35
CA MET A 1 11.31 19.71 -15.32
C MET A 1 10.14 18.93 -14.73
N ASN A 2 9.43 18.15 -15.54
CA ASN A 2 8.33 17.32 -15.08
C ASN A 2 8.89 16.03 -14.51
N PHE A 3 8.98 15.93 -13.18
CA PHE A 3 9.22 14.66 -12.50
C PHE A 3 7.91 13.88 -12.47
N ALA A 4 7.73 12.99 -13.41
CA ALA A 4 6.71 11.94 -13.29
C ALA A 4 7.15 10.98 -12.16
N PRO A 5 6.33 10.73 -11.13
CA PRO A 5 6.68 9.76 -10.11
C PRO A 5 6.69 8.35 -10.71
N HIS A 6 7.83 7.65 -10.52
CA HIS A 6 7.99 6.28 -10.94
C HIS A 6 6.94 5.35 -10.34
N GLY A 7 6.22 4.63 -11.22
CA GLY A 7 5.69 3.29 -10.93
C GLY A 7 4.72 3.15 -9.76
N ILE A 8 3.84 4.10 -9.53
CA ILE A 8 2.67 3.88 -8.69
C ILE A 8 1.75 2.95 -9.49
N ASN A 9 1.43 1.78 -8.94
CA ASN A 9 0.27 1.03 -9.35
C ASN A 9 -0.91 2.00 -9.27
N LYS A 10 -1.24 2.64 -10.39
CA LYS A 10 -2.44 3.48 -10.48
C LYS A 10 -3.58 2.56 -10.12
N GLY A 11 -4.20 2.83 -8.99
CA GLY A 11 -5.37 2.11 -8.53
C GLY A 11 -6.36 2.00 -9.68
N LYS A 12 -7.12 0.93 -9.73
CA LYS A 12 -8.12 0.78 -10.78
C LYS A 12 -9.11 1.91 -10.62
N ILE A 13 -9.19 2.79 -11.63
CA ILE A 13 -10.20 3.86 -11.69
C ILE A 13 -11.58 3.22 -11.59
N VAL A 14 -12.40 3.76 -10.71
CA VAL A 14 -13.78 3.35 -10.49
C VAL A 14 -14.70 4.52 -10.82
N TYR A 15 -15.72 4.27 -11.60
CA TYR A 15 -16.83 5.20 -11.84
C TYR A 15 -18.03 4.73 -11.02
N PHE A 16 -18.68 5.66 -10.35
CA PHE A 16 -19.77 5.36 -9.42
C PHE A 16 -20.98 6.22 -9.74
N VAL A 17 -22.15 5.62 -9.84
CA VAL A 17 -23.41 6.30 -10.02
C VAL A 17 -24.55 5.42 -9.48
N ASP A 18 -25.52 6.02 -8.81
CA ASP A 18 -26.70 5.33 -8.30
C ASP A 18 -26.40 4.04 -7.51
N GLY A 19 -25.38 4.07 -6.64
CA GLY A 19 -24.97 2.93 -5.84
C GLY A 19 -24.23 1.82 -6.60
N LYS A 20 -23.91 2.00 -7.88
CA LYS A 20 -23.23 1.01 -8.71
C LYS A 20 -21.84 1.46 -9.12
N ARG A 21 -20.94 0.49 -9.20
CA ARG A 21 -19.53 0.68 -9.58
C ARG A 21 -19.27 0.15 -10.97
N PHE A 22 -18.51 0.90 -11.76
CA PHE A 22 -18.07 0.56 -13.09
C PHE A 22 -16.56 0.71 -13.18
N GLU A 23 -15.88 -0.37 -13.52
CA GLU A 23 -14.42 -0.39 -13.65
C GLU A 23 -14.01 -0.63 -15.10
N ASN A 24 -12.80 -0.19 -15.43
CA ASN A 24 -12.17 -0.54 -16.68
C ASN A 24 -11.97 -2.06 -16.78
N THR A 25 -12.18 -2.63 -17.95
CA THR A 25 -11.77 -4.00 -18.23
C THR A 25 -10.25 -4.09 -18.26
N LYS A 26 -9.71 -5.32 -18.22
CA LYS A 26 -8.26 -5.57 -18.17
C LYS A 26 -7.51 -4.87 -19.31
N ASP A 27 -8.13 -4.80 -20.49
CA ASP A 27 -7.47 -4.34 -21.73
C ASP A 27 -8.06 -3.04 -22.30
N LYS A 28 -9.12 -2.46 -21.70
CA LYS A 28 -9.80 -1.26 -22.20
C LYS A 28 -10.16 -0.30 -21.06
N ARG A 29 -10.08 1.01 -21.38
CA ARG A 29 -10.54 2.10 -20.47
C ARG A 29 -12.03 2.40 -20.69
N ASP A 30 -12.88 1.40 -20.53
CA ASP A 30 -14.30 1.39 -20.85
C ASP A 30 -15.24 1.60 -19.61
N GLY A 31 -14.69 1.82 -18.44
CA GLY A 31 -15.47 1.97 -17.21
C GLY A 31 -16.44 3.15 -17.26
N ARG A 32 -16.00 4.29 -17.82
CA ARG A 32 -16.84 5.47 -17.99
C ARG A 32 -18.00 5.23 -18.98
N GLU A 33 -17.70 4.63 -20.12
CA GLU A 33 -18.69 4.30 -21.15
C GLU A 33 -19.79 3.36 -20.58
N LYS A 34 -19.40 2.38 -19.76
CA LYS A 34 -20.34 1.50 -19.06
C LYS A 34 -21.23 2.25 -18.08
N ALA A 35 -20.66 3.20 -17.32
CA ALA A 35 -21.43 4.04 -16.42
C ALA A 35 -22.41 4.96 -17.18
N GLU A 36 -21.96 5.58 -18.27
CA GLU A 36 -22.79 6.43 -19.14
C GLU A 36 -23.94 5.62 -19.77
N LYS A 37 -23.64 4.41 -20.26
CA LYS A 37 -24.68 3.52 -20.79
C LYS A 37 -25.70 3.16 -19.70
N TYR A 38 -25.23 2.83 -18.50
CA TYR A 38 -26.13 2.55 -17.38
C TYR A 38 -27.02 3.75 -17.06
N CYS A 39 -26.47 4.98 -17.09
CA CYS A 39 -27.27 6.18 -16.89
C CYS A 39 -28.38 6.32 -17.96
N LEU A 40 -28.05 6.09 -19.23
CA LEU A 40 -29.02 6.15 -20.32
C LEU A 40 -30.12 5.10 -20.16
N ASP A 41 -29.74 3.86 -19.85
CA ASP A 41 -30.66 2.72 -19.70
C ASP A 41 -31.62 2.90 -18.49
N ASN A 42 -31.24 3.72 -17.50
CA ASN A 42 -32.00 3.95 -16.26
C ASN A 42 -32.52 5.40 -16.10
N PHE A 43 -32.46 6.20 -17.16
CA PHE A 43 -32.90 7.63 -17.16
C PHE A 43 -32.22 8.49 -16.10
N LEU A 44 -30.95 8.20 -15.78
CA LEU A 44 -30.11 8.96 -14.88
C LEU A 44 -29.29 10.02 -15.62
N ASN A 45 -28.88 11.07 -14.91
CA ASN A 45 -28.01 12.09 -15.48
C ASN A 45 -26.56 11.62 -15.51
N PRO A 46 -25.87 11.53 -16.69
CA PRO A 46 -24.48 11.16 -16.77
C PRO A 46 -23.51 12.10 -16.02
N ASN A 47 -23.93 13.33 -15.71
CA ASN A 47 -23.14 14.26 -14.91
C ASN A 47 -23.05 13.85 -13.42
N ASP A 48 -23.91 12.94 -12.97
CA ASP A 48 -23.87 12.39 -11.61
C ASP A 48 -22.83 11.26 -11.46
N ILE A 49 -22.18 10.84 -12.55
CA ILE A 49 -21.11 9.87 -12.53
C ILE A 49 -19.89 10.46 -11.80
N GLN A 50 -19.54 9.84 -10.70
CA GLN A 50 -18.36 10.20 -9.91
C GLN A 50 -17.19 9.30 -10.26
N LYS A 51 -16.00 9.89 -10.38
CA LYS A 51 -14.78 9.16 -10.69
C LYS A 51 -13.90 9.10 -9.46
N PHE A 52 -13.37 7.93 -9.14
CA PHE A 52 -12.39 7.69 -8.07
C PHE A 52 -11.12 7.10 -8.67
N ASP A 53 -9.97 7.56 -8.21
CA ASP A 53 -8.66 7.11 -8.71
C ASP A 53 -8.25 5.75 -8.14
N SER A 54 -8.97 5.26 -7.12
CA SER A 54 -8.78 3.93 -6.55
C SER A 54 -10.09 3.31 -6.04
N ARG A 55 -10.09 1.97 -5.91
CA ARG A 55 -11.18 1.24 -5.26
C ARG A 55 -11.34 1.64 -3.79
N THR A 56 -10.23 1.88 -3.12
CA THR A 56 -10.23 2.26 -1.70
C THR A 56 -10.93 3.61 -1.48
N GLU A 57 -10.72 4.58 -2.37
CA GLU A 57 -11.46 5.84 -2.34
C GLU A 57 -12.97 5.62 -2.58
N CYS A 58 -13.34 4.79 -3.57
CA CYS A 58 -14.73 4.43 -3.81
C CYS A 58 -15.37 3.71 -2.59
N ASP A 59 -14.65 2.76 -1.95
CA ASP A 59 -15.09 2.09 -0.72
C ASP A 59 -15.33 3.10 0.40
N ARG A 60 -14.44 4.11 0.51
CA ARG A 60 -14.58 5.17 1.50
C ARG A 60 -15.77 6.07 1.22
N TYR A 61 -15.98 6.42 -0.03
CA TYR A 61 -17.13 7.21 -0.45
C TYR A 61 -18.45 6.52 -0.08
N GLU A 62 -18.61 5.23 -0.37
CA GLU A 62 -19.82 4.48 0.00
C GLU A 62 -20.00 4.44 1.52
N TYR A 63 -18.92 4.25 2.28
CA TYR A 63 -18.98 4.33 3.74
C TYR A 63 -19.46 5.70 4.23
N LEU A 64 -18.95 6.79 3.64
CA LEU A 64 -19.36 8.14 3.98
C LEU A 64 -20.80 8.44 3.54
N LEU A 65 -21.24 7.94 2.37
CA LEU A 65 -22.64 8.01 1.94
C LEU A 65 -23.60 7.33 2.93
N ALA A 66 -23.21 6.16 3.45
CA ALA A 66 -24.01 5.48 4.48
C ALA A 66 -24.12 6.33 5.75
N LYS A 67 -23.04 6.98 6.18
CA LYS A 67 -23.05 7.91 7.33
C LYS A 67 -23.91 9.15 7.07
N GLN A 68 -23.88 9.67 5.84
CA GLN A 68 -24.73 10.80 5.47
C GLN A 68 -26.23 10.42 5.50
N LYS A 69 -26.58 9.21 5.04
CA LYS A 69 -27.96 8.69 5.12
C LYS A 69 -28.42 8.51 6.58
N LEU A 70 -27.50 8.19 7.49
CA LEU A 70 -27.78 8.09 8.94
C LEU A 70 -27.81 9.46 9.64
N GLY A 71 -27.49 10.55 8.94
CA GLY A 71 -27.42 11.90 9.53
C GLY A 71 -26.19 12.13 10.41
N GLU A 72 -25.21 11.24 10.41
CA GLU A 72 -23.97 11.40 11.17
C GLU A 72 -23.03 12.45 10.53
N ILE A 73 -23.11 12.61 9.21
CA ILE A 73 -22.41 13.63 8.45
C ILE A 73 -23.36 14.31 7.45
N SER A 74 -22.98 15.48 6.96
CA SER A 74 -23.70 16.20 5.90
C SER A 74 -22.74 16.88 4.93
N ASN A 75 -23.26 17.34 3.80
CA ASN A 75 -22.49 18.05 2.77
C ASN A 75 -21.25 17.31 2.30
N LEU A 76 -21.39 16.00 2.04
CA LEU A 76 -20.31 15.19 1.50
C LEU A 76 -19.95 15.65 0.08
N GLY A 77 -18.72 16.12 -0.08
CA GLY A 77 -18.08 16.40 -1.37
C GLY A 77 -16.85 15.54 -1.58
N HIS A 78 -16.45 15.35 -2.84
CA HIS A 78 -15.20 14.67 -3.19
C HIS A 78 -14.36 15.53 -4.14
N HIS A 79 -13.05 15.22 -4.24
CA HIS A 79 -12.07 15.97 -5.05
C HIS A 79 -12.10 17.47 -4.78
N PHE A 80 -11.94 17.84 -3.51
CA PHE A 80 -12.02 19.23 -3.08
C PHE A 80 -10.64 19.88 -3.05
N THR A 81 -10.46 20.94 -3.85
CA THR A 81 -9.20 21.69 -3.88
C THR A 81 -9.09 22.65 -2.70
N LEU A 82 -8.09 22.46 -1.89
CA LEU A 82 -7.70 23.32 -0.78
C LEU A 82 -6.62 24.30 -1.20
N ARG A 83 -6.75 25.57 -0.86
CA ARG A 83 -5.70 26.56 -1.00
C ARG A 83 -4.86 26.61 0.27
N ILE A 84 -3.65 26.02 0.20
CA ILE A 84 -2.71 25.93 1.33
C ILE A 84 -2.01 27.26 1.53
N GLN A 85 -1.53 27.86 0.43
CA GLN A 85 -0.86 29.16 0.40
C GLN A 85 -1.32 29.94 -0.82
N ASP A 86 -1.54 31.22 -0.63
CA ASP A 86 -1.86 32.13 -1.73
C ASP A 86 -0.58 32.48 -2.52
N GLU A 87 -0.75 32.88 -3.76
CA GLU A 87 0.31 33.46 -4.56
C GLU A 87 0.81 34.76 -3.93
N PHE A 88 2.08 35.04 -4.04
CA PHE A 88 2.68 36.27 -3.51
C PHE A 88 3.93 36.63 -4.28
N VAL A 89 4.38 37.89 -4.09
CA VAL A 89 5.67 38.34 -4.57
C VAL A 89 6.65 38.25 -3.41
N ASN A 90 7.79 37.58 -3.60
CA ASN A 90 8.82 37.48 -2.57
C ASN A 90 9.67 38.76 -2.48
N ALA A 91 10.59 38.83 -1.51
CA ALA A 91 11.46 39.99 -1.29
C ALA A 91 12.39 40.26 -2.47
N ASN A 92 12.61 39.30 -3.35
CA ASN A 92 13.42 39.45 -4.57
C ASN A 92 12.60 39.96 -5.77
N GLY A 93 11.27 40.10 -5.63
CA GLY A 93 10.37 40.49 -6.73
C GLY A 93 9.87 39.30 -7.57
N ASP A 94 10.17 38.05 -7.17
CA ASP A 94 9.72 36.86 -7.89
C ASP A 94 8.25 36.54 -7.58
N GLN A 95 7.47 36.21 -8.61
CA GLN A 95 6.12 35.70 -8.45
C GLN A 95 6.13 34.26 -7.93
N VAL A 96 5.68 34.06 -6.71
CA VAL A 96 5.56 32.74 -6.10
C VAL A 96 4.12 32.23 -6.27
N PRO A 97 3.90 31.11 -6.99
CA PRO A 97 2.56 30.61 -7.25
C PRO A 97 1.90 30.07 -6.00
N ALA A 98 0.56 30.04 -6.00
CA ALA A 98 -0.24 29.43 -4.94
C ALA A 98 0.09 27.95 -4.78
N ILE A 99 0.06 27.46 -3.53
CA ILE A 99 0.13 26.02 -3.23
C ILE A 99 -1.30 25.54 -3.00
N THR A 100 -1.73 24.59 -3.82
CA THR A 100 -3.02 23.91 -3.68
C THR A 100 -2.83 22.44 -3.37
N TYR A 101 -3.83 21.86 -2.73
CA TYR A 101 -3.91 20.44 -2.42
C TYR A 101 -5.32 19.93 -2.71
N GLU A 102 -5.45 18.84 -3.43
CA GLU A 102 -6.72 18.17 -3.67
C GLU A 102 -6.94 17.09 -2.62
N ALA A 103 -7.97 17.27 -1.81
CA ALA A 103 -8.39 16.31 -0.80
C ALA A 103 -9.44 15.37 -1.39
N ASP A 104 -9.43 14.10 -0.99
CA ASP A 104 -10.37 13.12 -1.50
C ASP A 104 -11.80 13.44 -1.08
N PHE A 105 -12.02 13.84 0.18
CA PHE A 105 -13.35 14.15 0.71
C PHE A 105 -13.37 15.39 1.59
N ILE A 106 -14.54 16.05 1.59
CA ILE A 106 -14.90 17.09 2.56
C ILE A 106 -16.33 16.83 3.01
N TYR A 107 -16.61 16.99 4.30
CA TYR A 107 -17.94 16.84 4.87
C TYR A 107 -18.05 17.58 6.22
N LYS A 108 -19.28 17.76 6.70
CA LYS A 108 -19.52 18.20 8.07
C LYS A 108 -19.82 16.98 8.94
N ASP A 109 -19.06 16.80 10.01
CA ASP A 109 -19.33 15.82 11.06
C ASP A 109 -20.39 16.43 11.99
N GLU A 110 -21.64 15.94 11.93
CA GLU A 110 -22.76 16.48 12.69
C GLU A 110 -22.66 16.14 14.18
N ILE A 111 -21.97 15.05 14.52
CA ILE A 111 -21.76 14.63 15.91
C ILE A 111 -20.75 15.58 16.60
N LYS A 112 -19.67 15.93 15.91
CA LYS A 112 -18.64 16.84 16.40
C LYS A 112 -18.93 18.31 16.12
N GLY A 113 -19.86 18.61 15.25
CA GLY A 113 -20.20 19.96 14.81
C GLY A 113 -19.10 20.67 14.03
N CYS A 114 -18.16 19.94 13.43
CA CYS A 114 -17.01 20.48 12.72
C CYS A 114 -16.94 20.01 11.26
N ARG A 115 -16.23 20.78 10.43
CA ARG A 115 -15.92 20.37 9.07
C ARG A 115 -14.70 19.46 9.06
N VAL A 116 -14.71 18.41 8.26
CA VAL A 116 -13.61 17.46 8.12
C VAL A 116 -13.12 17.48 6.68
N VAL A 117 -11.82 17.60 6.51
CA VAL A 117 -11.09 17.37 5.25
C VAL A 117 -10.42 16.01 5.37
N GLU A 118 -10.70 15.10 4.45
CA GLU A 118 -10.23 13.73 4.55
C GLU A 118 -9.45 13.31 3.32
N ASP A 119 -8.38 12.57 3.55
CA ASP A 119 -7.50 12.00 2.54
C ASP A 119 -7.34 10.49 2.77
N VAL A 120 -7.57 9.70 1.74
CA VAL A 120 -7.52 8.24 1.77
C VAL A 120 -6.16 7.76 1.27
N LYS A 121 -5.41 7.07 2.10
CA LYS A 121 -4.15 6.47 1.71
C LYS A 121 -4.25 4.95 1.69
N GLY A 122 -3.83 4.31 0.61
CA GLY A 122 -3.81 2.86 0.50
C GLY A 122 -2.85 2.20 1.50
N SER A 123 -1.78 2.91 1.89
CA SER A 123 -0.83 2.49 2.92
C SER A 123 0.01 3.67 3.39
N GLU A 124 0.76 3.48 4.50
CA GLU A 124 1.70 4.48 5.02
C GLU A 124 2.83 4.84 4.03
N TYR A 125 3.11 4.00 3.04
CA TYR A 125 4.12 4.28 2.02
C TYR A 125 3.75 5.47 1.12
N PHE A 126 2.46 5.77 0.99
CA PHE A 126 1.96 6.90 0.21
C PHE A 126 1.91 8.21 1.00
N ILE A 127 2.32 8.18 2.27
CA ILE A 127 2.48 9.36 3.11
C ILE A 127 3.93 9.82 2.99
N ASP A 128 4.24 10.59 1.96
CA ASP A 128 5.57 11.14 1.73
C ASP A 128 5.83 12.43 2.52
N GLU A 129 7.06 12.95 2.44
CA GLU A 129 7.45 14.18 3.15
C GLU A 129 6.73 15.41 2.61
N ARG A 130 6.44 15.45 1.31
CA ARG A 130 5.68 16.54 0.70
C ARG A 130 4.27 16.60 1.28
N PHE A 131 3.59 15.46 1.33
CA PHE A 131 2.26 15.37 1.93
C PHE A 131 2.26 15.78 3.42
N ILE A 132 3.27 15.31 4.19
CA ILE A 132 3.40 15.68 5.60
C ILE A 132 3.57 17.19 5.75
N THR A 133 4.40 17.82 4.92
CA THR A 133 4.60 19.26 4.93
C THR A 133 3.31 20.02 4.61
N ILE A 134 2.59 19.62 3.55
CA ILE A 134 1.30 20.21 3.19
C ILE A 134 0.30 20.09 4.35
N LYS A 135 0.18 18.90 4.93
CA LYS A 135 -0.69 18.66 6.09
C LYS A 135 -0.33 19.56 7.27
N GLN A 136 0.96 19.67 7.62
CA GLN A 136 1.41 20.51 8.74
C GLN A 136 1.11 22.00 8.52
N VAL A 137 1.35 22.50 7.30
CA VAL A 137 1.07 23.90 6.95
C VAL A 137 -0.43 24.17 7.01
N PHE A 138 -1.25 23.27 6.43
CA PHE A 138 -2.70 23.39 6.47
C PHE A 138 -3.24 23.34 7.89
N ASP A 139 -2.86 22.32 8.66
CA ASP A 139 -3.32 22.11 10.03
C ASP A 139 -2.97 23.32 10.91
N ASN A 140 -1.77 23.90 10.75
CA ASN A 140 -1.37 25.12 11.47
C ASN A 140 -2.20 26.35 11.03
N LYS A 141 -2.39 26.55 9.71
CA LYS A 141 -3.19 27.67 9.18
C LYS A 141 -4.64 27.61 9.61
N MET A 142 -5.20 26.42 9.77
CA MET A 142 -6.62 26.17 10.04
C MET A 142 -6.93 25.77 11.50
N LYS A 143 -5.93 25.74 12.37
CA LYS A 143 -6.09 25.30 13.78
C LYS A 143 -7.19 26.05 14.53
N ASP A 144 -7.27 27.39 14.33
CA ASP A 144 -8.25 28.24 15.02
C ASP A 144 -9.68 28.04 14.48
N LYS A 145 -9.81 27.42 13.29
CA LYS A 145 -11.10 27.02 12.69
C LYS A 145 -11.46 25.57 12.99
N GLY A 146 -10.63 24.86 13.76
CA GLY A 146 -10.81 23.44 14.10
C GLY A 146 -10.71 22.51 12.88
N LEU A 147 -10.05 22.94 11.80
CA LEU A 147 -9.87 22.16 10.59
C LEU A 147 -8.47 21.54 10.52
N TYR A 148 -8.42 20.28 10.11
CA TYR A 148 -7.17 19.56 9.84
C TYR A 148 -7.41 18.50 8.75
N ILE A 149 -6.35 18.10 8.08
CA ILE A 149 -6.42 16.98 7.14
C ILE A 149 -6.41 15.68 7.93
N LYS A 150 -7.54 14.98 7.92
CA LYS A 150 -7.69 13.65 8.47
C LYS A 150 -7.23 12.63 7.45
N VAL A 151 -6.27 11.79 7.81
CA VAL A 151 -5.77 10.72 6.93
C VAL A 151 -6.38 9.39 7.36
N VAL A 152 -6.99 8.68 6.43
CA VAL A 152 -7.61 7.38 6.69
C VAL A 152 -7.04 6.28 5.80
N MET A 153 -6.98 5.08 6.35
CA MET A 153 -6.54 3.89 5.64
C MET A 153 -7.45 2.71 5.97
N LEU A 154 -7.67 1.84 4.99
CA LEU A 154 -8.40 0.59 5.21
C LEU A 154 -7.40 -0.51 5.63
N ARG A 155 -7.54 -1.04 6.85
CA ARG A 155 -6.74 -2.17 7.36
C ARG A 155 -7.66 -3.22 7.97
N ASN A 156 -7.48 -4.47 7.57
CA ASN A 156 -8.29 -5.59 8.08
C ASN A 156 -9.81 -5.33 8.02
N LYS A 157 -10.27 -4.68 6.94
CA LYS A 157 -11.66 -4.25 6.72
C LYS A 157 -12.16 -3.13 7.67
N GLU A 158 -11.28 -2.50 8.43
CA GLU A 158 -11.61 -1.38 9.31
C GLU A 158 -10.92 -0.10 8.83
N TRP A 159 -11.64 1.03 8.95
CA TRP A 159 -11.08 2.34 8.67
C TRP A 159 -10.34 2.87 9.89
N ILE A 160 -9.04 3.06 9.75
CA ILE A 160 -8.18 3.62 10.78
C ILE A 160 -7.73 5.01 10.40
N GLU A 161 -7.67 5.91 11.40
CA GLU A 161 -7.10 7.24 11.23
C GLU A 161 -5.60 7.20 11.49
N TRP A 162 -4.80 7.70 10.54
CA TRP A 162 -3.36 7.88 10.74
C TRP A 162 -3.09 9.24 11.37
N ARG A 163 -2.18 9.29 12.34
CA ARG A 163 -1.78 10.51 13.04
C ARG A 163 -0.34 10.87 12.80
N LEU A 164 -0.04 12.18 12.81
CA LEU A 164 1.31 12.68 12.66
C LEU A 164 2.25 12.09 13.72
N GLY A 165 3.40 11.56 13.29
CA GLY A 165 4.36 10.86 14.15
C GLY A 165 4.24 9.33 14.17
N GLU A 166 3.11 8.75 13.78
CA GLU A 166 2.95 7.29 13.68
C GLU A 166 3.80 6.69 12.56
N LYS A 167 3.99 7.41 11.46
CA LYS A 167 4.86 6.98 10.35
C LYS A 167 6.27 6.59 10.81
N LYS A 168 6.88 7.36 11.72
CA LYS A 168 8.24 7.06 12.21
C LYS A 168 8.28 5.76 13.02
N LYS A 169 7.22 5.46 13.80
CA LYS A 169 7.12 4.24 14.61
C LYS A 169 6.90 3.03 13.73
N SER A 170 5.96 3.11 12.78
CA SER A 170 5.64 1.99 11.89
C SER A 170 6.75 1.71 10.88
N GLN A 171 7.42 2.71 10.30
CA GLN A 171 8.58 2.49 9.44
C GLN A 171 9.73 1.80 10.16
N LYS A 172 10.02 2.19 11.40
CA LYS A 172 11.04 1.53 12.22
C LYS A 172 10.69 0.07 12.50
N LEU A 173 9.41 -0.19 12.83
CA LEU A 173 8.90 -1.54 13.07
C LEU A 173 8.95 -2.41 11.80
N ILE A 174 8.48 -1.88 10.67
CA ILE A 174 8.51 -2.57 9.36
C ILE A 174 9.96 -2.86 8.93
N LYS A 175 10.89 -1.90 9.12
CA LYS A 175 12.30 -2.11 8.83
C LYS A 175 12.86 -3.26 9.66
N LYS A 176 12.59 -3.26 10.98
CA LYS A 176 13.01 -4.34 11.89
C LYS A 176 12.44 -5.70 11.48
N GLN A 177 11.14 -5.76 11.15
CA GLN A 177 10.48 -7.00 10.69
C GLN A 177 11.07 -7.51 9.36
N ARG A 178 11.39 -6.62 8.42
CA ARG A 178 12.05 -7.01 7.16
C ARG A 178 13.45 -7.55 7.37
N GLU A 179 14.21 -6.97 8.28
CA GLU A 179 15.55 -7.45 8.63
C GLU A 179 15.46 -8.84 9.28
N GLN A 180 14.55 -9.04 10.20
CA GLN A 180 14.29 -10.35 10.81
C GLN A 180 13.88 -11.39 9.76
N LEU A 181 12.93 -11.05 8.86
CA LEU A 181 12.50 -11.96 7.80
C LEU A 181 13.62 -12.33 6.83
N LYS A 182 14.54 -11.38 6.51
CA LYS A 182 15.72 -11.66 5.69
C LYS A 182 16.67 -12.64 6.40
N GLN A 183 16.92 -12.44 7.69
CA GLN A 183 17.75 -13.34 8.48
C GLN A 183 17.16 -14.75 8.53
N THR A 184 15.87 -14.88 8.86
CA THR A 184 15.17 -16.17 8.89
C THR A 184 15.20 -16.89 7.54
N LYS A 185 15.02 -16.16 6.42
CA LYS A 185 15.13 -16.76 5.08
C LYS A 185 16.54 -17.21 4.74
N ALA A 186 17.57 -16.47 5.15
CA ALA A 186 18.95 -16.84 4.96
C ALA A 186 19.29 -18.12 5.74
N GLU A 187 18.91 -18.18 7.02
CA GLU A 187 19.10 -19.36 7.87
C GLU A 187 18.36 -20.59 7.32
N LEU A 188 17.13 -20.41 6.81
CA LEU A 188 16.37 -21.52 6.20
C LEU A 188 17.07 -22.02 4.93
N HIS A 189 17.55 -21.11 4.10
CA HIS A 189 18.26 -21.46 2.88
C HIS A 189 19.58 -22.21 3.16
N GLU A 190 20.35 -21.78 4.18
CA GLU A 190 21.55 -22.48 4.61
C GLU A 190 21.23 -23.89 5.11
N LYS A 191 20.17 -24.07 5.88
CA LYS A 191 19.69 -25.40 6.32
C LYS A 191 19.35 -26.30 5.13
N GLU A 192 18.57 -25.79 4.16
CA GLU A 192 18.19 -26.53 2.96
C GLU A 192 19.45 -26.97 2.15
N ILE A 193 20.47 -26.10 2.03
CA ILE A 193 21.73 -26.44 1.36
C ILE A 193 22.43 -27.53 2.13
N ALA A 194 22.54 -27.42 3.45
CA ALA A 194 23.18 -28.41 4.30
C ALA A 194 22.47 -29.77 4.23
N GLU A 195 21.13 -29.80 4.26
CA GLU A 195 20.33 -31.01 4.09
C GLU A 195 20.55 -31.66 2.71
N LYS A 196 20.46 -30.88 1.63
CA LYS A 196 20.72 -31.38 0.27
C LYS A 196 22.15 -31.96 0.13
N LYS A 197 23.13 -31.31 0.75
CA LYS A 197 24.52 -31.82 0.77
C LYS A 197 24.61 -33.17 1.49
N THR A 198 23.96 -33.23 2.66
CA THR A 198 23.93 -34.46 3.47
C THR A 198 23.26 -35.62 2.73
N GLU A 199 22.13 -35.38 2.08
CA GLU A 199 21.43 -36.41 1.29
C GLU A 199 22.23 -36.86 0.08
N ARG A 200 22.96 -35.98 -0.60
CA ARG A 200 23.89 -36.36 -1.69
C ARG A 200 25.05 -37.21 -1.16
N GLU A 201 25.60 -36.91 0.00
CA GLU A 201 26.68 -37.68 0.62
C GLU A 201 26.20 -39.08 1.05
N LYS A 202 24.98 -39.17 1.64
CA LYS A 202 24.35 -40.46 1.97
C LYS A 202 24.06 -41.31 0.70
N ALA A 203 23.55 -40.69 -0.35
CA ALA A 203 23.29 -41.38 -1.61
C ALA A 203 24.59 -41.94 -2.20
N ARG A 204 25.66 -41.13 -2.17
CA ARG A 204 26.96 -41.57 -2.66
C ARG A 204 27.60 -42.68 -1.81
N TYR A 205 27.43 -42.58 -0.48
CA TYR A 205 27.87 -43.64 0.43
C TYR A 205 27.16 -44.97 0.12
N ARG A 206 25.83 -44.95 -0.04
CA ARG A 206 25.03 -46.15 -0.39
C ARG A 206 25.44 -46.74 -1.75
N GLU A 207 25.70 -45.87 -2.74
CA GLU A 207 26.15 -46.30 -4.08
C GLU A 207 27.50 -47.02 -4.00
N LEU A 208 28.48 -46.49 -3.24
CA LEU A 208 29.80 -47.07 -3.09
C LEU A 208 29.75 -48.38 -2.29
N THR A 209 28.96 -48.45 -1.23
CA THR A 209 28.81 -49.69 -0.41
C THR A 209 28.13 -50.82 -1.17
N ALA A 210 27.30 -50.51 -2.17
CA ALA A 210 26.60 -51.50 -2.98
C ALA A 210 27.49 -52.13 -4.09
N LYS A 211 28.69 -51.60 -4.33
CA LYS A 211 29.61 -52.17 -5.33
C LYS A 211 30.38 -53.38 -4.79
N GLU A 212 30.39 -54.48 -5.56
CA GLU A 212 31.12 -55.70 -5.20
C GLU A 212 32.64 -55.52 -5.16
N LYS A 213 33.20 -54.63 -6.01
CA LYS A 213 34.64 -54.28 -6.04
C LYS A 213 34.82 -52.80 -6.14
N LEU A 214 35.61 -52.22 -5.25
CA LEU A 214 36.02 -50.83 -5.22
C LEU A 214 37.45 -50.66 -5.68
N SER A 215 37.72 -49.65 -6.48
CA SER A 215 39.08 -49.18 -6.73
C SER A 215 39.65 -48.52 -5.48
N LYS A 216 41.01 -48.42 -5.40
CA LYS A 216 41.68 -47.76 -4.27
C LYS A 216 41.19 -46.32 -4.04
N ALA A 217 40.84 -45.58 -5.10
CA ALA A 217 40.34 -44.23 -5.02
C ALA A 217 38.91 -44.21 -4.46
N GLU A 218 38.05 -45.15 -4.85
CA GLU A 218 36.68 -45.27 -4.35
C GLU A 218 36.65 -45.71 -2.88
N GLN A 219 37.56 -46.61 -2.49
CA GLN A 219 37.68 -47.02 -1.07
C GLN A 219 38.06 -45.83 -0.19
N LYS A 220 39.04 -45.02 -0.60
CA LYS A 220 39.42 -43.81 0.12
C LYS A 220 38.21 -42.83 0.25
N ARG A 221 37.45 -42.67 -0.82
CA ARG A 221 36.28 -41.81 -0.83
C ARG A 221 35.15 -42.31 0.07
N LEU A 222 34.98 -43.62 0.17
CA LEU A 222 34.01 -44.24 1.08
C LEU A 222 34.39 -43.99 2.54
N ASP A 223 35.69 -44.13 2.88
CA ASP A 223 36.19 -43.87 4.24
C ASP A 223 36.02 -42.38 4.62
N GLU A 224 36.34 -41.48 3.69
CA GLU A 224 36.13 -40.01 3.88
C GLU A 224 34.64 -39.66 4.12
N LEU A 225 33.73 -40.23 3.33
CA LEU A 225 32.28 -40.01 3.49
C LEU A 225 31.80 -40.59 4.82
N LYS A 226 32.25 -41.79 5.19
CA LYS A 226 31.91 -42.40 6.46
C LYS A 226 32.34 -41.53 7.64
N ALA A 227 33.59 -41.07 7.64
CA ALA A 227 34.09 -40.18 8.68
C ALA A 227 33.25 -38.87 8.78
N SER A 228 32.99 -38.20 7.66
CA SER A 228 32.23 -36.97 7.59
C SER A 228 30.79 -37.13 8.07
N LEU A 229 30.10 -38.21 7.74
CA LEU A 229 28.74 -38.49 8.18
C LEU A 229 28.67 -38.83 9.66
N THR A 230 29.64 -39.62 10.16
CA THR A 230 29.75 -39.99 11.58
C THR A 230 30.06 -38.79 12.45
N GLU A 231 30.96 -37.90 12.04
CA GLU A 231 31.29 -36.67 12.75
C GLU A 231 30.08 -35.75 12.92
N ARG A 232 29.15 -35.77 11.96
CA ARG A 232 27.87 -35.01 12.02
C ARG A 232 26.77 -35.76 12.75
N GLY A 233 27.05 -36.90 13.38
CA GLY A 233 26.09 -37.70 14.17
C GLY A 233 25.03 -38.40 13.31
N ILE A 234 25.27 -38.60 12.02
CA ILE A 234 24.34 -39.27 11.11
C ILE A 234 24.66 -40.78 11.16
N MET A 235 23.65 -41.54 11.59
CA MET A 235 23.72 -43.02 11.55
C MET A 235 23.68 -43.51 10.10
N LEU A 236 24.66 -44.40 9.76
CA LEU A 236 24.85 -44.99 8.45
C LEU A 236 24.12 -46.32 8.28
#